data_d856fb58d30b6d356dbbf741085520df
#
_entry.id   d856fb58d30b6d356dbbf741085520df
#
_cell.length_a   1.000
_cell.length_b   1.000
_cell.length_c   1.000
_cell.angle_alpha   90.00
_cell.angle_beta   90.00
_cell.angle_gamma   90.00
#
_symmetry.space_group_name_H-M   'P 1'
#
loop_
_entity.id
_entity.type
_entity.pdbx_description
1 polymer ?
#
loop_
_entity_poly.entity_id
_entity_poly.type
_entity_poly.pdbx_seq_one_letter_code
_entity_poly.pdbx_strand_id
1 'polypeptide(L)'
;MADSPATPERITGAQALIRALEHENVDLIFGYPGGCILPAYDPLMDSPIRHVLVRHEQGAGHAAEGYAHVSGKPGVAMVTSGPGATNLVTPLMDAFMDSIPMVAITGQVPTAA
;
A
#
# COMPACT_ATOMS: atom_id res chain seq x y z
N MET A 1 -8.99 -4.87 -39.89
CA MET A 1 -7.75 -4.12 -40.04
C MET A 1 -6.90 -4.30 -38.78
N ALA A 2 -5.71 -4.79 -38.96
CA ALA A 2 -4.82 -4.95 -37.80
C ALA A 2 -4.26 -3.60 -37.40
N ASP A 3 -4.48 -3.21 -36.17
CA ASP A 3 -3.89 -1.99 -35.62
C ASP A 3 -2.41 -2.21 -35.33
N SER A 4 -1.61 -1.17 -35.54
CA SER A 4 -0.22 -1.20 -35.11
C SER A 4 -0.18 -1.40 -33.59
N PRO A 5 0.74 -2.21 -33.05
CA PRO A 5 0.90 -2.31 -31.61
C PRO A 5 1.11 -0.92 -31.03
N ALA A 6 0.33 -0.58 -30.02
CA ALA A 6 0.52 0.68 -29.31
C ALA A 6 1.94 0.71 -28.71
N THR A 7 2.61 1.87 -28.77
CA THR A 7 3.86 2.06 -28.05
C THR A 7 3.59 1.82 -26.56
N PRO A 8 4.37 0.95 -25.90
CA PRO A 8 4.19 0.72 -24.48
C PRO A 8 4.28 2.03 -23.70
N GLU A 9 3.30 2.26 -22.84
CA GLU A 9 3.32 3.39 -21.94
C GLU A 9 4.46 3.25 -20.93
N ARG A 10 5.23 4.28 -20.76
CA ARG A 10 6.29 4.33 -19.74
C ARG A 10 5.72 4.94 -18.47
N ILE A 11 5.75 4.18 -17.40
CA ILE A 11 5.29 4.61 -16.08
C ILE A 11 6.39 4.42 -15.04
N THR A 12 6.29 5.15 -13.94
CA THR A 12 7.19 4.96 -12.81
C THR A 12 6.80 3.68 -12.05
N GLY A 13 7.74 3.17 -11.25
CA GLY A 13 7.43 2.06 -10.33
C GLY A 13 6.31 2.41 -9.35
N ALA A 14 6.29 3.66 -8.87
CA ALA A 14 5.22 4.14 -8.00
C ALA A 14 3.85 4.09 -8.68
N GLN A 15 3.77 4.54 -9.93
CA GLN A 15 2.54 4.44 -10.72
C GLN A 15 2.13 2.98 -10.95
N ALA A 16 3.12 2.12 -11.24
CA ALA A 16 2.86 0.68 -11.43
C ALA A 16 2.30 0.05 -10.15
N LEU A 17 2.83 0.42 -8.98
CA LEU A 17 2.33 -0.05 -7.70
C LEU A 17 0.85 0.31 -7.50
N ILE A 18 0.49 1.56 -7.72
CA ILE A 18 -0.90 2.00 -7.53
C ILE A 18 -1.82 1.34 -8.56
N ARG A 19 -1.41 1.22 -9.81
CA ARG A 19 -2.19 0.51 -10.84
C ARG A 19 -2.37 -0.97 -10.50
N ALA A 20 -1.36 -1.63 -9.94
CA ALA A 20 -1.47 -3.01 -9.50
C ALA A 20 -2.52 -3.17 -8.39
N LEU A 21 -2.53 -2.26 -7.43
CA LEU A 21 -3.55 -2.25 -6.37
C LEU A 21 -4.96 -2.05 -6.93
N GLU A 22 -5.11 -1.14 -7.89
CA GLU A 22 -6.39 -0.93 -8.57
C GLU A 22 -6.84 -2.19 -9.31
N HIS A 23 -5.92 -2.86 -10.01
CA HIS A 23 -6.18 -4.10 -10.73
C HIS A 23 -6.63 -5.23 -9.80
N GLU A 24 -6.12 -5.25 -8.59
CA GLU A 24 -6.50 -6.24 -7.57
C GLU A 24 -7.76 -5.82 -6.79
N ASN A 25 -8.46 -4.79 -7.26
CA ASN A 25 -9.70 -4.28 -6.66
C ASN A 25 -9.51 -3.77 -5.22
N VAL A 26 -8.34 -3.25 -4.91
CA VAL A 26 -8.11 -2.56 -3.64
C VAL A 26 -8.85 -1.23 -3.68
N ASP A 27 -9.73 -1.00 -2.73
CA ASP A 27 -10.53 0.22 -2.64
C ASP A 27 -10.15 1.10 -1.46
N LEU A 28 -9.33 0.61 -0.55
CA LEU A 28 -8.99 1.30 0.69
C LEU A 28 -7.57 0.96 1.12
N ILE A 29 -6.81 1.99 1.47
CA ILE A 29 -5.48 1.87 2.05
C ILE A 29 -5.46 2.66 3.35
N PHE A 30 -4.92 2.06 4.41
CA PHE A 30 -4.59 2.75 5.65
C PHE A 30 -3.11 3.07 5.65
N GLY A 31 -2.74 4.29 5.98
CA GLY A 31 -1.34 4.61 5.90
C GLY A 31 -0.92 5.90 6.60
N TYR A 32 0.39 6.06 6.64
CA TYR A 32 1.05 7.25 7.19
C TYR A 32 2.22 7.61 6.26
N PRO A 33 2.14 8.73 5.53
CA PRO A 33 3.19 9.10 4.60
C PRO A 33 4.48 9.51 5.30
N GLY A 34 5.59 9.25 4.65
CA GLY A 34 6.92 9.69 5.05
C GLY A 34 7.82 9.72 3.83
N GLY A 35 9.01 10.30 3.97
CA GLY A 35 9.87 10.63 2.83
C GLY A 35 10.08 9.52 1.82
N CYS A 36 10.36 8.32 2.28
CA CYS A 36 10.68 7.20 1.39
C CYS A 36 9.48 6.54 0.72
N ILE A 37 8.25 6.91 1.07
CA ILE A 37 7.02 6.40 0.44
C ILE A 37 6.27 7.48 -0.33
N LEU A 38 6.68 8.74 -0.24
CA LEU A 38 6.01 9.85 -0.93
C LEU A 38 5.84 9.62 -2.44
N PRO A 39 6.81 9.04 -3.17
CA PRO A 39 6.61 8.76 -4.59
C PRO A 39 5.39 7.89 -4.90
N ALA A 40 5.01 6.99 -3.99
CA ALA A 40 3.80 6.17 -4.16
C ALA A 40 2.53 6.95 -3.78
N TYR A 41 2.63 7.88 -2.85
CA TYR A 41 1.50 8.73 -2.48
C TYR A 41 1.09 9.70 -3.57
N ASP A 42 2.02 10.13 -4.42
CA ASP A 42 1.73 11.05 -5.51
C ASP A 42 0.70 10.46 -6.49
N PRO A 43 0.93 9.30 -7.13
CA PRO A 43 -0.09 8.70 -7.99
C PRO A 43 -1.34 8.24 -7.24
N LEU A 44 -1.25 7.97 -5.94
CA LEU A 44 -2.41 7.61 -5.15
C LEU A 44 -3.44 8.74 -5.11
N MET A 45 -3.01 10.01 -5.13
CA MET A 45 -3.91 11.15 -5.12
C MET A 45 -4.85 11.20 -6.32
N ASP A 46 -4.42 10.64 -7.45
CA ASP A 46 -5.21 10.60 -8.69
C ASP A 46 -5.99 9.28 -8.84
N SER A 47 -5.87 8.39 -7.86
CA SER A 47 -6.51 7.08 -7.88
C SER A 47 -7.88 7.12 -7.20
N PRO A 48 -8.83 6.26 -7.63
CA PRO A 48 -10.08 6.11 -6.91
C PRO A 48 -9.94 5.40 -5.56
N ILE A 49 -8.76 4.85 -5.26
CA ILE A 49 -8.51 4.19 -3.97
C ILE A 49 -8.61 5.23 -2.85
N ARG A 50 -9.43 4.95 -1.85
CA ARG A 50 -9.52 5.79 -0.66
C ARG A 50 -8.32 5.57 0.25
N HIS A 51 -7.84 6.62 0.86
CA HIS A 51 -6.76 6.57 1.84
C HIS A 51 -7.27 7.08 3.18
N VAL A 52 -7.09 6.29 4.22
CA VAL A 52 -7.35 6.71 5.59
C VAL A 52 -6.02 7.01 6.26
N LEU A 53 -5.82 8.29 6.57
CA LEU A 53 -4.62 8.75 7.26
C LEU A 53 -4.71 8.38 8.74
N VAL A 54 -3.71 7.66 9.21
CA VAL A 54 -3.57 7.33 10.64
C VAL A 54 -2.52 8.26 11.26
N ARG A 55 -2.41 8.21 12.58
CA ARG A 55 -1.41 8.99 13.34
C ARG A 55 -0.30 8.12 13.92
N HIS A 56 -0.35 6.84 13.68
CA HIS A 56 0.67 5.86 14.04
C HIS A 56 0.53 4.66 13.11
N GLU A 57 1.64 4.17 12.61
CA GLU A 57 1.63 3.08 11.63
C GLU A 57 1.02 1.80 12.17
N GLN A 58 1.19 1.53 13.46
CA GLN A 58 0.56 0.37 14.09
C GLN A 58 -0.96 0.44 13.96
N GLY A 59 -1.53 1.65 14.08
CA GLY A 59 -2.95 1.88 13.85
C GLY A 59 -3.37 1.54 12.41
N ALA A 60 -2.53 1.88 11.42
CA ALA A 60 -2.78 1.51 10.03
C ALA A 60 -2.83 -0.01 9.86
N GLY A 61 -1.89 -0.73 10.46
CA GLY A 61 -1.84 -2.18 10.38
C GLY A 61 -3.05 -2.83 11.02
N HIS A 62 -3.42 -2.43 12.22
CA HIS A 62 -4.60 -2.98 12.89
C HIS A 62 -5.90 -2.62 12.17
N ALA A 63 -5.99 -1.42 11.59
CA ALA A 63 -7.15 -1.04 10.78
C ALA A 63 -7.26 -1.90 9.52
N ALA A 64 -6.14 -2.15 8.84
CA ALA A 64 -6.11 -3.01 7.66
C ALA A 64 -6.52 -4.45 8.03
N GLU A 65 -6.04 -4.93 9.15
CA GLU A 65 -6.39 -6.25 9.68
C GLU A 65 -7.89 -6.35 9.97
N GLY A 66 -8.45 -5.36 10.66
CA GLY A 66 -9.88 -5.31 10.94
C GLY A 66 -10.74 -5.23 9.68
N TYR A 67 -10.30 -4.42 8.71
CA TYR A 67 -10.96 -4.35 7.40
C TYR A 67 -10.99 -5.71 6.70
N ALA A 68 -9.86 -6.41 6.69
CA ALA A 68 -9.76 -7.74 6.08
C ALA A 68 -10.69 -8.74 6.78
N HIS A 69 -10.76 -8.67 8.10
CA HIS A 69 -11.59 -9.57 8.89
C HIS A 69 -13.09 -9.43 8.55
N VAL A 70 -13.58 -8.19 8.40
CA VAL A 70 -15.01 -7.97 8.17
C VAL A 70 -15.40 -7.98 6.69
N SER A 71 -14.48 -7.62 5.78
CA SER A 71 -14.77 -7.53 4.35
C SER A 71 -14.51 -8.83 3.60
N GLY A 72 -13.67 -9.70 4.12
CA GLY A 72 -13.17 -10.87 3.40
C GLY A 72 -12.17 -10.54 2.30
N LYS A 73 -11.70 -9.30 2.21
CA LYS A 73 -10.69 -8.84 1.25
C LYS A 73 -9.37 -8.59 1.98
N PRO A 74 -8.22 -8.73 1.31
CA PRO A 74 -6.95 -8.33 1.95
C PRO A 74 -6.97 -6.86 2.38
N GLY A 75 -6.53 -6.60 3.60
CA GLY A 75 -6.33 -5.23 4.08
C GLY A 75 -4.97 -4.71 3.66
N VAL A 76 -4.88 -3.44 3.30
CA VAL A 76 -3.63 -2.83 2.82
C VAL A 76 -3.21 -1.69 3.73
N ALA A 77 -1.97 -1.76 4.19
CA ALA A 77 -1.31 -0.68 4.91
C ALA A 77 -0.10 -0.19 4.12
N MET A 78 0.09 1.13 4.03
CA MET A 78 1.20 1.73 3.29
C MET A 78 1.89 2.78 4.15
N VAL A 79 3.16 2.55 4.45
CA VAL A 79 3.95 3.36 5.38
C VAL A 79 5.36 3.57 4.83
N THR A 80 6.11 4.45 5.49
CA THR A 80 7.48 4.75 5.08
C THR A 80 8.48 3.68 5.57
N SER A 81 9.75 3.90 5.26
CA SER A 81 10.87 3.06 5.72
C SER A 81 11.14 3.25 7.21
N GLY A 82 12.06 2.46 7.75
CA GLY A 82 12.54 2.60 9.13
C GLY A 82 11.44 2.43 10.15
N PRO A 83 11.17 3.44 10.98
CA PRO A 83 10.15 3.33 12.01
C PRO A 83 8.74 3.11 11.46
N GLY A 84 8.46 3.58 10.24
CA GLY A 84 7.20 3.27 9.57
C GLY A 84 7.03 1.76 9.41
N ALA A 85 8.03 1.11 8.81
CA ALA A 85 8.02 -0.33 8.60
C ALA A 85 8.02 -1.12 9.92
N THR A 86 8.87 -0.73 10.87
CA THR A 86 8.98 -1.45 12.15
C THR A 86 7.71 -1.36 12.99
N ASN A 87 6.96 -0.26 12.86
CA ASN A 87 5.69 -0.11 13.57
C ASN A 87 4.57 -1.01 13.01
N LEU A 88 4.78 -1.68 11.89
CA LEU A 88 3.84 -2.67 11.35
C LEU A 88 4.08 -4.07 11.88
N VAL A 89 5.15 -4.33 12.62
CA VAL A 89 5.51 -5.68 13.06
C VAL A 89 4.41 -6.29 13.93
N THR A 90 3.91 -5.56 14.92
CA THR A 90 2.84 -6.07 15.79
C THR A 90 1.57 -6.41 15.02
N PRO A 91 1.00 -5.52 14.21
CA PRO A 91 -0.19 -5.89 13.45
C PRO A 91 0.04 -7.00 12.42
N LEU A 92 1.23 -7.08 11.81
CA LEU A 92 1.55 -8.19 10.90
C LEU A 92 1.58 -9.53 11.64
N MET A 93 2.18 -9.56 12.83
CA MET A 93 2.19 -10.77 13.64
C MET A 93 0.77 -11.16 14.08
N ASP A 94 -0.01 -10.19 14.49
CA ASP A 94 -1.40 -10.42 14.90
C ASP A 94 -2.23 -11.00 13.74
N ALA A 95 -2.13 -10.39 12.56
CA ALA A 95 -2.81 -10.89 11.36
C ALA A 95 -2.33 -12.30 10.99
N PHE A 96 -1.02 -12.55 11.08
CA PHE A 96 -0.43 -13.86 10.79
C PHE A 96 -0.97 -14.93 11.74
N MET A 97 -1.03 -14.65 13.02
CA MET A 97 -1.51 -15.61 14.03
C MET A 97 -2.98 -15.97 13.85
N ASP A 98 -3.77 -15.03 13.35
CA ASP A 98 -5.21 -15.22 13.14
C ASP A 98 -5.57 -15.56 11.69
N SER A 99 -4.57 -15.76 10.82
CA SER A 99 -4.79 -16.03 9.39
C SER A 99 -5.61 -14.97 8.68
N ILE A 100 -5.42 -13.71 9.04
CA ILE A 100 -6.07 -12.57 8.43
C ILE A 100 -5.22 -12.07 7.25
N PRO A 101 -5.77 -11.96 6.03
CA PRO A 101 -4.99 -11.54 4.87
C PRO A 101 -4.68 -10.04 4.92
N MET A 102 -3.40 -9.71 4.89
CA MET A 102 -2.93 -8.35 4.98
C MET A 102 -1.73 -8.13 4.07
N VAL A 103 -1.70 -7.00 3.39
CA VAL A 103 -0.56 -6.56 2.56
C VAL A 103 0.03 -5.31 3.19
N ALA A 104 1.31 -5.38 3.52
CA ALA A 104 2.06 -4.25 4.05
C ALA A 104 3.02 -3.73 2.97
N ILE A 105 2.88 -2.46 2.63
CA ILE A 105 3.76 -1.78 1.68
C ILE A 105 4.58 -0.77 2.47
N THR A 106 5.90 -0.89 2.38
CA THR A 106 6.81 -0.01 3.10
C THR A 106 7.75 0.69 2.14
N GLY A 107 8.15 1.90 2.48
CA GLY A 107 9.20 2.58 1.78
C GLY A 107 10.56 1.92 2.01
N GLN A 108 11.52 2.24 1.17
CA GLN A 108 12.90 1.79 1.29
C GLN A 108 13.82 3.00 1.11
N VAL A 109 14.92 3.00 1.83
CA VAL A 109 15.94 4.04 1.67
C VAL A 109 16.58 3.95 0.28
N PRO A 110 17.13 5.06 -0.24
CA PRO A 110 17.84 5.03 -1.52
C PRO A 110 18.98 4.00 -1.51
N THR A 111 19.21 3.38 -2.66
CA THR A 111 20.25 2.35 -2.79
C THR A 111 21.66 2.90 -2.56
N ALA A 112 21.85 4.21 -2.73
CA ALA A 112 23.12 4.91 -2.49
C ALA A 112 23.22 5.49 -1.06
N ALA A 113 22.30 5.19 -0.19
CA ALA A 113 22.30 5.69 1.19
C ALA A 113 23.28 4.92 2.05
#